data_d1e62c8dcdd7c148c90f07752ed10d24
#
_entry.id   d1e62c8dcdd7c148c90f07752ed10d24
#
_cell.length_a   1.000
_cell.length_b   1.000
_cell.length_c   1.000
_cell.angle_alpha   90.00
_cell.angle_beta   90.00
_cell.angle_gamma   90.00
#
_symmetry.space_group_name_H-M   'P 1'
#
loop_
_entity.id
_entity.type
_entity.pdbx_description
1 polymer ?
#
loop_
_entity_poly.entity_id
_entity_poly.type
_entity_poly.pdbx_seq_one_letter_code
_entity_poly.pdbx_strand_id
1 'polypeptide(L)'
;MHSILRSFMLAAGFACYVAAAHAQGMGMTFFGASGLPLTTGDFSRMAKAADPLLNDETIPIGTVQSWSNPKSGNSGTITLEDRFTYDYEGKTLPCRKLKYRTVIKNYANPYNLRLNRCKVADGRWLLI
;
A
#
# COMPACT_ATOMS: atom_id res chain seq x y z
N MET A 1 -32.76 45.56 37.95
CA MET A 1 -33.16 44.34 37.30
C MET A 1 -32.44 44.27 35.96
N HIS A 2 -31.32 43.57 35.95
CA HIS A 2 -30.55 43.41 34.72
C HIS A 2 -30.52 41.95 34.35
N SER A 3 -31.17 41.66 33.23
CA SER A 3 -31.20 40.35 32.59
C SER A 3 -29.89 40.17 31.82
N ILE A 4 -29.03 39.26 32.26
CA ILE A 4 -27.80 38.91 31.54
C ILE A 4 -28.11 37.70 30.68
N LEU A 5 -28.25 37.94 29.39
CA LEU A 5 -28.34 36.90 28.39
C LEU A 5 -26.95 36.31 28.17
N ARG A 6 -26.75 35.11 28.64
CA ARG A 6 -25.52 34.34 28.33
C ARG A 6 -25.71 33.59 27.01
N SER A 7 -25.10 34.09 25.96
CA SER A 7 -24.95 33.38 24.71
C SER A 7 -23.98 32.22 24.89
N PHE A 8 -24.48 30.99 24.82
CA PHE A 8 -23.67 29.82 24.68
C PHE A 8 -23.29 29.66 23.20
N MET A 9 -22.04 29.94 22.86
CA MET A 9 -21.46 29.53 21.59
C MET A 9 -21.12 28.05 21.69
N LEU A 10 -21.88 27.22 21.00
CA LEU A 10 -21.48 25.85 20.68
C LEU A 10 -20.41 25.94 19.60
N ALA A 11 -19.16 25.73 19.97
CA ALA A 11 -18.12 25.44 19.01
C ALA A 11 -18.30 23.98 18.52
N ALA A 12 -18.90 23.84 17.35
CA ALA A 12 -18.91 22.56 16.65
C ALA A 12 -17.49 22.27 16.16
N GLY A 13 -16.77 21.42 16.89
CA GLY A 13 -15.50 20.90 16.45
C GLY A 13 -15.71 19.97 15.26
N PHE A 14 -15.39 20.43 14.06
CA PHE A 14 -15.23 19.57 12.90
C PHE A 14 -13.95 18.77 13.10
N ALA A 15 -14.07 17.53 13.58
CA ALA A 15 -13.00 16.58 13.52
C ALA A 15 -12.83 16.18 12.05
N CYS A 16 -11.83 16.74 11.37
CA CYS A 16 -11.40 16.27 10.07
C CYS A 16 -10.79 14.87 10.25
N TYR A 17 -11.57 13.85 10.03
CA TYR A 17 -11.06 12.50 9.81
C TYR A 17 -10.39 12.48 8.45
N VAL A 18 -9.09 12.72 8.43
CA VAL A 18 -8.29 12.45 7.24
C VAL A 18 -8.15 10.93 7.19
N ALA A 19 -9.04 10.28 6.47
CA ALA A 19 -8.91 8.86 6.20
C ALA A 19 -7.60 8.63 5.45
N ALA A 20 -6.73 7.79 6.01
CA ALA A 20 -5.50 7.35 5.36
C ALA A 20 -5.83 6.41 4.18
N ALA A 21 -6.40 6.98 3.12
CA ALA A 21 -6.82 6.24 1.92
C ALA A 21 -5.70 6.11 0.86
N HIS A 22 -4.48 6.57 1.15
CA HIS A 22 -3.47 6.79 0.11
C HIS A 22 -2.57 5.58 -0.21
N ALA A 23 -2.49 4.55 0.64
CA ALA A 23 -1.64 3.39 0.40
C ALA A 23 -2.25 2.35 -0.56
N GLN A 24 -3.56 2.40 -0.81
CA GLN A 24 -4.28 1.38 -1.57
C GLN A 24 -4.39 1.67 -3.07
N GLY A 25 -4.25 2.95 -3.50
CA GLY A 25 -4.59 3.38 -4.85
C GLY A 25 -3.66 2.89 -5.95
N MET A 26 -2.38 2.75 -5.68
CA MET A 26 -1.39 2.50 -6.75
C MET A 26 -1.25 1.03 -7.10
N GLY A 27 -1.32 0.13 -6.12
CA GLY A 27 -1.35 -1.31 -6.37
C GLY A 27 -2.60 -1.73 -7.14
N MET A 28 -3.74 -1.14 -6.80
CA MET A 28 -5.02 -1.39 -7.48
C MET A 28 -4.99 -0.95 -8.94
N THR A 29 -4.38 0.19 -9.26
CA THR A 29 -4.30 0.69 -10.63
C THR A 29 -3.50 -0.25 -11.52
N PHE A 30 -2.39 -0.75 -11.03
CA PHE A 30 -1.52 -1.61 -11.81
C PHE A 30 -2.13 -3.00 -12.06
N PHE A 31 -2.60 -3.67 -11.02
CA PHE A 31 -3.24 -4.98 -11.14
C PHE A 31 -4.60 -4.89 -11.84
N GLY A 32 -5.35 -3.80 -11.63
CA GLY A 32 -6.60 -3.54 -12.34
C GLY A 32 -6.41 -3.42 -13.85
N ALA A 33 -5.30 -2.83 -14.30
CA ALA A 33 -4.95 -2.73 -15.71
C ALA A 33 -4.57 -4.09 -16.32
N SER A 34 -4.17 -5.07 -15.52
CA SER A 34 -3.82 -6.43 -15.98
C SER A 34 -5.04 -7.29 -16.35
N GLY A 35 -6.26 -6.89 -15.97
CA GLY A 35 -7.48 -7.66 -16.16
C GLY A 35 -7.61 -8.89 -15.26
N LEU A 36 -6.76 -9.05 -14.25
CA LEU A 36 -6.83 -10.15 -13.31
C LEU A 36 -8.02 -10.00 -12.37
N PRO A 37 -8.73 -11.10 -12.04
CA PRO A 37 -9.90 -11.06 -11.15
C PRO A 37 -9.49 -10.96 -9.68
N LEU A 38 -8.86 -9.86 -9.30
CA LEU A 38 -8.48 -9.54 -7.94
C LEU A 38 -9.52 -8.63 -7.28
N THR A 39 -9.81 -8.91 -6.02
CA THR A 39 -10.78 -8.15 -5.22
C THR A 39 -10.10 -7.04 -4.42
N THR A 40 -10.89 -6.09 -3.95
CA THR A 40 -10.40 -5.06 -2.99
C THR A 40 -9.78 -5.69 -1.75
N GLY A 41 -10.36 -6.79 -1.26
CA GLY A 41 -9.82 -7.55 -0.12
C GLY A 41 -8.45 -8.18 -0.42
N ASP A 42 -8.24 -8.64 -1.65
CA ASP A 42 -6.93 -9.15 -2.09
C ASP A 42 -5.87 -8.05 -2.04
N PHE A 43 -6.18 -6.88 -2.61
CA PHE A 43 -5.26 -5.74 -2.59
C PHE A 43 -4.92 -5.25 -1.18
N SER A 44 -5.90 -5.24 -0.28
CA SER A 44 -5.69 -4.88 1.12
C SER A 44 -4.71 -5.84 1.81
N ARG A 45 -4.84 -7.13 1.56
CA ARG A 45 -3.94 -8.16 2.11
C ARG A 45 -2.55 -8.09 1.49
N MET A 46 -2.45 -7.82 0.19
CA MET A 46 -1.18 -7.60 -0.50
C MET A 46 -0.45 -6.38 0.08
N ALA A 47 -1.15 -5.27 0.28
CA ALA A 47 -0.58 -4.06 0.86
C ALA A 47 -0.05 -4.30 2.28
N LYS A 48 -0.78 -5.04 3.10
CA LYS A 48 -0.36 -5.40 4.46
C LYS A 48 0.87 -6.29 4.46
N ALA A 49 0.96 -7.25 3.54
CA ALA A 49 2.13 -8.11 3.39
C ALA A 49 3.36 -7.35 2.87
N ALA A 50 3.18 -6.38 1.98
CA ALA A 50 4.25 -5.56 1.44
C ALA A 50 4.81 -4.54 2.45
N ASP A 51 4.03 -4.09 3.42
CA ASP A 51 4.41 -3.02 4.34
C ASP A 51 5.75 -3.26 5.05
N PRO A 52 6.02 -4.40 5.71
CA PRO A 52 7.31 -4.63 6.33
C PRO A 52 8.46 -4.69 5.33
N LEU A 53 8.23 -5.20 4.12
CA LEU A 53 9.26 -5.23 3.07
C LEU A 53 9.65 -3.83 2.59
N LEU A 54 8.72 -2.89 2.65
CA LEU A 54 8.96 -1.50 2.29
C LEU A 54 9.57 -0.70 3.43
N ASN A 55 9.08 -0.85 4.65
CA ASN A 55 9.34 0.07 5.76
C ASN A 55 10.30 -0.46 6.82
N ASP A 56 10.52 -1.76 6.94
CA ASP A 56 11.44 -2.34 7.91
C ASP A 56 12.83 -2.51 7.30
N GLU A 57 13.76 -1.62 7.66
CA GLU A 57 15.14 -1.62 7.16
C GLU A 57 15.95 -2.84 7.64
N THR A 58 15.50 -3.55 8.66
CA THR A 58 16.19 -4.73 9.22
C THR A 58 15.90 -6.01 8.46
N ILE A 59 14.89 -6.03 7.62
CA ILE A 59 14.51 -7.21 6.84
C ILE A 59 15.55 -7.48 5.75
N PRO A 60 16.10 -8.71 5.68
CA PRO A 60 17.07 -9.07 4.66
C PRO A 60 16.46 -9.11 3.25
N ILE A 61 17.27 -8.81 2.24
CA ILE A 61 16.94 -9.11 0.84
C ILE A 61 16.68 -10.61 0.71
N GLY A 62 15.65 -10.98 -0.03
CA GLY A 62 15.18 -12.36 -0.16
C GLY A 62 14.05 -12.73 0.80
N THR A 63 13.70 -11.87 1.74
CA THR A 63 12.56 -12.10 2.64
C THR A 63 11.25 -12.17 1.86
N VAL A 64 10.45 -13.17 2.19
CA VAL A 64 9.15 -13.45 1.56
C VAL A 64 8.04 -13.23 2.58
N GLN A 65 7.02 -12.46 2.17
CA GLN A 65 5.77 -12.31 2.91
C GLN A 65 4.63 -12.96 2.12
N SER A 66 3.78 -13.71 2.84
CA SER A 66 2.64 -14.38 2.24
C SER A 66 1.34 -13.68 2.59
N TRP A 67 0.37 -13.77 1.69
CA TRP A 67 -0.99 -13.34 1.93
C TRP A 67 -1.98 -14.37 1.37
N SER A 68 -3.16 -14.41 1.94
CA SER A 68 -4.25 -15.22 1.44
C SER A 68 -5.59 -14.57 1.76
N ASN A 69 -6.55 -14.78 0.89
CA ASN A 69 -7.91 -14.30 1.08
C ASN A 69 -8.90 -15.46 0.91
N PRO A 70 -9.40 -16.03 2.03
CA PRO A 70 -10.36 -17.14 1.97
C PRO A 70 -11.64 -16.79 1.21
N LYS A 71 -12.00 -15.52 1.20
CA LYS A 71 -13.22 -15.03 0.55
C LYS A 71 -13.15 -15.12 -0.98
N SER A 72 -12.02 -14.75 -1.55
CA SER A 72 -11.79 -14.82 -3.02
C SER A 72 -11.19 -16.16 -3.44
N GLY A 73 -10.50 -16.85 -2.53
CA GLY A 73 -9.68 -18.01 -2.82
C GLY A 73 -8.32 -17.66 -3.44
N ASN A 74 -7.99 -16.37 -3.55
CA ASN A 74 -6.72 -15.92 -4.07
C ASN A 74 -5.67 -15.82 -2.96
N SER A 75 -4.40 -15.98 -3.35
CA SER A 75 -3.27 -15.94 -2.44
C SER A 75 -2.00 -15.50 -3.18
N GLY A 76 -0.92 -15.30 -2.45
CA GLY A 76 0.35 -14.99 -3.08
C GLY A 76 1.47 -14.77 -2.11
N THR A 77 2.61 -14.45 -2.69
CA THR A 77 3.83 -14.08 -1.99
C THR A 77 4.40 -12.80 -2.56
N ILE A 78 5.07 -12.04 -1.70
CA ILE A 78 5.81 -10.85 -2.07
C ILE A 78 7.22 -11.01 -1.53
N THR A 79 8.21 -10.86 -2.39
CA THR A 79 9.63 -11.01 -2.04
C THR A 79 10.34 -9.68 -2.19
N LEU A 80 11.13 -9.30 -1.19
CA LEU A 80 12.07 -8.18 -1.29
C LEU A 80 13.28 -8.65 -2.09
N GLU A 81 13.36 -8.25 -3.36
CA GLU A 81 14.46 -8.68 -4.24
C GLU A 81 15.68 -7.76 -4.13
N ASP A 82 15.47 -6.46 -3.92
CA ASP A 82 16.56 -5.50 -3.85
C ASP A 82 16.16 -4.21 -3.13
N ARG A 83 17.19 -3.52 -2.62
CA ARG A 83 17.14 -2.13 -2.15
C ARG A 83 18.09 -1.33 -3.00
N PHE A 84 17.63 -0.19 -3.51
CA PHE A 84 18.45 0.69 -4.34
C PHE A 84 18.03 2.14 -4.12
N THR A 85 18.74 3.06 -4.73
CA THR A 85 18.40 4.47 -4.74
C THR A 85 18.13 4.93 -6.16
N TYR A 86 17.29 5.94 -6.28
CA TYR A 86 16.95 6.57 -7.55
C TYR A 86 17.02 8.09 -7.41
N ASP A 87 17.73 8.72 -8.32
CA ASP A 87 17.84 10.19 -8.34
C ASP A 87 16.71 10.76 -9.17
N TYR A 88 15.87 11.55 -8.52
CA TYR A 88 14.74 12.23 -9.16
C TYR A 88 14.72 13.71 -8.79
N GLU A 89 14.81 14.57 -9.80
CA GLU A 89 14.78 16.03 -9.63
C GLU A 89 15.76 16.53 -8.55
N GLY A 90 17.00 16.05 -8.55
CA GLY A 90 18.03 16.41 -7.61
C GLY A 90 17.88 15.82 -6.21
N LYS A 91 16.95 14.90 -6.01
CA LYS A 91 16.75 14.16 -4.75
C LYS A 91 17.06 12.69 -4.94
N THR A 92 17.77 12.11 -3.98
CA THR A 92 18.02 10.66 -3.93
C THR A 92 16.93 9.99 -3.12
N LEU A 93 16.14 9.14 -3.77
CA LEU A 93 15.03 8.42 -3.15
C LEU A 93 15.43 6.99 -2.79
N PRO A 94 15.09 6.50 -1.58
CA PRO A 94 15.23 5.09 -1.26
C PRO A 94 14.17 4.28 -2.01
N CYS A 95 14.60 3.16 -2.61
CA CYS A 95 13.75 2.33 -3.45
C CYS A 95 13.83 0.86 -3.03
N ARG A 96 12.78 0.12 -3.43
CA ARG A 96 12.65 -1.34 -3.23
C ARG A 96 12.20 -1.99 -4.52
N LYS A 97 12.81 -3.12 -4.85
CA LYS A 97 12.31 -4.02 -5.89
C LYS A 97 11.54 -5.15 -5.21
N LEU A 98 10.26 -5.25 -5.50
CA LEU A 98 9.38 -6.30 -4.99
C LEU A 98 8.97 -7.24 -6.12
N LYS A 99 9.05 -8.53 -5.86
CA LYS A 99 8.49 -9.57 -6.74
C LYS A 99 7.18 -10.06 -6.14
N TYR A 100 6.12 -9.94 -6.92
CA TYR A 100 4.80 -10.47 -6.59
C TYR A 100 4.57 -11.77 -7.34
N ARG A 101 4.17 -12.80 -6.62
CA ARG A 101 3.69 -14.06 -7.19
C ARG A 101 2.26 -14.26 -6.70
N THR A 102 1.31 -14.17 -7.61
CA THR A 102 -0.12 -14.20 -7.29
C THR A 102 -0.74 -15.45 -7.85
N VAL A 103 -1.40 -16.23 -6.98
CA VAL A 103 -2.14 -17.43 -7.34
C VAL A 103 -3.62 -17.09 -7.33
N ILE A 104 -4.25 -17.17 -8.49
CA ILE A 104 -5.65 -16.82 -8.67
C ILE A 104 -6.45 -18.10 -8.79
N LYS A 105 -7.56 -18.17 -8.04
CA LYS A 105 -8.46 -19.30 -8.04
C LYS A 105 -8.93 -19.62 -9.47
N ASN A 106 -8.84 -20.89 -9.85
CA ASN A 106 -9.18 -21.42 -11.18
C ASN A 106 -8.24 -21.01 -12.32
N TYR A 107 -7.09 -20.41 -12.02
CA TYR A 107 -6.04 -20.16 -13.00
C TYR A 107 -4.91 -21.19 -12.81
N ALA A 108 -4.48 -21.79 -13.92
CA ALA A 108 -3.49 -22.87 -13.87
C ALA A 108 -2.10 -22.40 -13.45
N ASN A 109 -1.71 -21.19 -13.83
CA ASN A 109 -0.38 -20.66 -13.60
C ASN A 109 -0.43 -19.42 -12.71
N PRO A 110 0.56 -19.25 -11.80
CA PRO A 110 0.67 -18.02 -11.03
C PRO A 110 1.05 -16.84 -11.92
N TYR A 111 0.59 -15.68 -11.56
CA TYR A 111 0.96 -14.42 -12.18
C TYR A 111 2.15 -13.82 -11.44
N ASN A 112 3.23 -13.57 -12.17
CA ASN A 112 4.46 -12.98 -11.62
C ASN A 112 4.65 -11.56 -12.12
N LEU A 113 4.98 -10.67 -11.19
CA LEU A 113 5.16 -9.25 -11.47
C LEU A 113 6.28 -8.69 -10.60
N ARG A 114 7.17 -7.89 -11.17
CA ARG A 114 8.17 -7.12 -10.44
C ARG A 114 7.83 -5.65 -10.49
N LEU A 115 7.84 -5.00 -9.33
CA LEU A 115 7.58 -3.58 -9.19
C LEU A 115 8.72 -2.90 -8.46
N ASN A 116 9.15 -1.76 -8.99
CA ASN A 116 10.03 -0.84 -8.30
C ASN A 116 9.19 0.23 -7.62
N ARG A 117 9.44 0.44 -6.33
CA ARG A 117 8.79 1.49 -5.55
C ARG A 117 9.84 2.36 -4.89
N CYS A 118 9.66 3.68 -4.95
CA CYS A 118 10.53 4.65 -4.31
C CYS A 118 9.75 5.50 -3.32
N LYS A 119 10.37 5.76 -2.16
CA LYS A 119 9.76 6.54 -1.09
C LYS A 119 9.97 8.02 -1.33
N VAL A 120 8.89 8.78 -1.42
CA VAL A 120 8.92 10.23 -1.55
C VAL A 120 8.88 10.91 -0.18
N ALA A 121 9.05 12.26 -0.17
CA ALA A 121 9.25 13.04 1.05
C ALA A 121 8.12 12.91 2.09
N ASP A 122 6.88 12.68 1.65
CA ASP A 122 5.73 12.48 2.54
C ASP A 122 5.58 11.04 3.05
N GLY A 123 6.51 10.16 2.75
CA GLY A 123 6.52 8.76 3.20
C GLY A 123 5.77 7.79 2.30
N ARG A 124 5.17 8.25 1.22
CA ARG A 124 4.50 7.37 0.26
C ARG A 124 5.50 6.61 -0.60
N TRP A 125 5.16 5.38 -0.94
CA TRP A 125 5.90 4.56 -1.89
C TRP A 125 5.23 4.62 -3.26
N LEU A 126 5.90 5.23 -4.22
CA LEU A 126 5.41 5.41 -5.58
C LEU A 126 6.07 4.42 -6.54
N LEU A 127 5.32 3.99 -7.55
CA LEU A 127 5.86 3.21 -8.67
C LEU A 127 6.74 4.10 -9.57
N ILE A 128 7.84 3.54 -10.04
CA ILE A 128 8.74 4.15 -11.01
C ILE A 128 9.01 3.22 -12.18
#